data_c0d8a4ed6b7ba57805eb3f12cfcd51aa
#
_entry.id   c0d8a4ed6b7ba57805eb3f12cfcd51aa
#
_cell.length_a   1.000
_cell.length_b   1.000
_cell.length_c   1.000
_cell.angle_alpha   90.00
_cell.angle_beta   90.00
_cell.angle_gamma   90.00
#
_symmetry.space_group_name_H-M   'P 1'
#
loop_
_entity.id
_entity.type
_entity.pdbx_description
1 polymer ?
#
loop_
_entity_poly.entity_id
_entity_poly.type
_entity_poly.pdbx_seq_one_letter_code
_entity_poly.pdbx_strand_id
1 'polypeptide(L)'
;MATQPLILVFDTETTGLPTGEEKNVSETSNLEDWPIIVQLAFILYNPVTMEIVGQSEEGNDVIKLKESQYPIPQGSVDVHGVTDERSRTEGRPIEVAMDEFIVAYNRTSALVAHNTPYDVNVVCAELLRLIRDTGIDEERRARYSDAYKKLRGLDPDSAPEVVDTIILAKKPCNVWPYKFVRDRSGNVVIDKITAEDGNTYEVKRKEYFQTAYSPKGPNLEEAHIALFNQQINGRTHSALVDVAACLRVYMETDPEYNVDICAPANRTPSNVELCRIINPGPPLAHKVPKLLPRKKKGGKRRTVKRRAIVKRRKSHRRKYNRR
;
A
#
# COMPACT_ATOMS: atom_id res chain seq x y z
N MET A 1 -25.46 2.05 -19.44
CA MET A 1 -24.53 0.91 -19.23
C MET A 1 -23.98 1.08 -17.83
N ALA A 2 -24.03 0.08 -16.97
CA ALA A 2 -23.39 0.16 -15.67
C ALA A 2 -21.88 0.37 -15.91
N THR A 3 -21.28 1.38 -15.30
CA THR A 3 -19.83 1.60 -15.32
C THR A 3 -19.19 0.40 -14.64
N GLN A 4 -18.28 -0.28 -15.32
CA GLN A 4 -17.51 -1.37 -14.71
C GLN A 4 -16.71 -0.82 -13.54
N PRO A 5 -16.62 -1.54 -12.40
CA PRO A 5 -15.82 -1.10 -11.27
C PRO A 5 -14.34 -1.07 -11.68
N LEU A 6 -13.68 0.07 -11.49
CA LEU A 6 -12.23 0.21 -11.67
C LEU A 6 -11.59 0.40 -10.30
N ILE A 7 -10.44 -0.21 -10.09
CA ILE A 7 -9.64 -0.07 -8.87
C ILE A 7 -8.39 0.72 -9.21
N LEU A 8 -8.08 1.74 -8.43
CA LEU A 8 -6.80 2.45 -8.51
C LEU A 8 -5.92 2.01 -7.36
N VAL A 9 -4.88 1.25 -7.66
CA VAL A 9 -3.84 0.91 -6.70
C VAL A 9 -2.69 1.88 -6.89
N PHE A 10 -2.16 2.44 -5.81
CA PHE A 10 -1.08 3.41 -5.87
C PHE A 10 -0.13 3.27 -4.68
N ASP A 11 1.06 3.82 -4.86
CA ASP A 11 2.12 3.84 -3.85
C ASP A 11 3.01 5.06 -4.03
N THR A 12 3.60 5.56 -2.94
CA THR A 12 4.48 6.72 -2.94
C THR A 12 5.77 6.41 -2.22
N GLU A 13 6.92 6.72 -2.86
CA GLU A 13 8.19 6.83 -2.17
C GLU A 13 8.48 8.30 -1.87
N THR A 14 9.10 8.57 -0.73
CA THR A 14 9.20 9.92 -0.19
C THR A 14 10.56 10.23 0.41
N THR A 15 10.80 11.51 0.70
CA THR A 15 11.99 11.98 1.40
C THR A 15 12.06 11.56 2.88
N GLY A 16 11.08 10.83 3.39
CA GLY A 16 11.07 10.35 4.78
C GLY A 16 9.66 10.16 5.34
N LEU A 17 9.54 10.26 6.65
CA LEU A 17 8.27 10.18 7.37
C LEU A 17 7.83 11.57 7.83
N PRO A 18 6.53 11.81 8.08
CA PRO A 18 6.05 13.03 8.69
C PRO A 18 6.75 13.29 10.03
N THR A 19 7.15 14.55 10.28
CA THR A 19 7.86 14.96 11.49
C THR A 19 6.94 15.65 12.51
N GLY A 20 5.78 16.14 12.07
CA GLY A 20 4.78 16.78 12.92
C GLY A 20 3.92 15.80 13.72
N GLU A 21 3.13 16.34 14.65
CA GLU A 21 2.20 15.55 15.47
C GLU A 21 0.85 15.29 14.76
N GLU A 22 0.61 15.93 13.63
CA GLU A 22 -0.64 15.79 12.87
C GLU A 22 -0.75 14.39 12.25
N LYS A 23 -1.85 13.72 12.53
CA LYS A 23 -2.13 12.40 11.95
C LYS A 23 -2.61 12.49 10.49
N ASN A 24 -3.21 13.60 10.14
CA ASN A 24 -3.77 13.84 8.82
C ASN A 24 -3.45 15.27 8.38
N VAL A 25 -2.99 15.40 7.16
CA VAL A 25 -2.76 16.72 6.55
C VAL A 25 -4.08 17.46 6.34
N SER A 26 -4.08 18.77 6.54
CA SER A 26 -5.22 19.66 6.36
C SER A 26 -4.81 20.97 5.66
N GLU A 27 -5.77 21.79 5.27
CA GLU A 27 -5.49 23.10 4.65
C GLU A 27 -4.68 24.04 5.56
N THR A 28 -4.70 23.80 6.88
CA THR A 28 -3.96 24.61 7.86
C THR A 28 -2.65 23.96 8.29
N SER A 29 -2.33 22.76 7.81
CA SER A 29 -1.11 22.05 8.16
C SER A 29 0.14 22.81 7.73
N ASN A 30 1.20 22.69 8.53
CA ASN A 30 2.55 23.04 8.11
C ASN A 30 3.06 21.96 7.15
N LEU A 31 3.19 22.28 5.87
CA LEU A 31 3.60 21.32 4.85
C LEU A 31 5.06 20.92 4.93
N GLU A 32 5.90 21.66 5.68
CA GLU A 32 7.30 21.27 5.94
C GLU A 32 7.40 20.04 6.82
N ASP A 33 6.35 19.73 7.61
CA ASP A 33 6.29 18.54 8.44
C ASP A 33 5.93 17.27 7.66
N TRP A 34 5.55 17.42 6.40
CA TRP A 34 5.17 16.32 5.51
C TRP A 34 6.25 16.05 4.48
N PRO A 35 6.61 14.76 4.25
CA PRO A 35 7.63 14.41 3.29
C PRO A 35 7.23 14.79 1.87
N ILE A 36 8.20 14.83 0.97
CA ILE A 36 8.03 15.16 -0.44
C ILE A 36 8.04 13.86 -1.24
N ILE A 37 7.20 13.75 -2.23
CA ILE A 37 7.14 12.59 -3.12
C ILE A 37 8.39 12.57 -4.02
N VAL A 38 9.09 11.44 -4.05
CA VAL A 38 10.20 11.16 -4.97
C VAL A 38 9.85 10.11 -6.02
N GLN A 39 8.84 9.26 -5.75
CA GLN A 39 8.19 8.41 -6.76
C GLN A 39 6.68 8.39 -6.48
N LEU A 40 5.89 8.36 -7.56
CA LEU A 40 4.44 8.15 -7.55
C LEU A 40 4.11 7.15 -8.64
N ALA A 41 3.68 5.97 -8.25
CA ALA A 41 3.22 4.95 -9.17
C ALA A 41 1.75 4.59 -8.93
N PHE A 42 1.06 4.20 -9.99
CA PHE A 42 -0.31 3.72 -9.89
C PHE A 42 -0.63 2.73 -11.01
N ILE A 43 -1.63 1.87 -10.76
CA ILE A 43 -2.26 0.98 -11.72
C ILE A 43 -3.77 1.14 -11.58
N LEU A 44 -4.44 1.53 -12.67
CA LEU A 44 -5.88 1.49 -12.80
C LEU A 44 -6.29 0.17 -13.45
N TYR A 45 -6.97 -0.67 -12.69
CA TYR A 45 -7.24 -2.06 -13.03
C TYR A 45 -8.74 -2.35 -13.07
N ASN A 46 -9.16 -3.13 -14.04
CA ASN A 46 -10.51 -3.69 -14.10
C ASN A 46 -10.50 -5.10 -13.50
N PRO A 47 -11.06 -5.31 -12.29
CA PRO A 47 -11.00 -6.61 -11.62
C PRO A 47 -11.90 -7.67 -12.27
N VAL A 48 -12.88 -7.26 -13.07
CA VAL A 48 -13.81 -8.18 -13.75
C VAL A 48 -13.18 -8.74 -15.02
N THR A 49 -12.56 -7.88 -15.85
CA THR A 49 -11.86 -8.32 -17.07
C THR A 49 -10.42 -8.73 -16.81
N MET A 50 -9.89 -8.43 -15.63
CA MET A 50 -8.48 -8.63 -15.26
C MET A 50 -7.52 -7.90 -16.19
N GLU A 51 -7.84 -6.64 -16.52
CA GLU A 51 -7.06 -5.81 -17.44
C GLU A 51 -6.57 -4.54 -16.80
N ILE A 52 -5.33 -4.15 -17.13
CA ILE A 52 -4.81 -2.83 -16.85
C ILE A 52 -5.48 -1.85 -17.82
N VAL A 53 -6.15 -0.83 -17.28
CA VAL A 53 -6.86 0.21 -18.05
C VAL A 53 -6.02 1.49 -18.13
N GLY A 54 -5.05 1.63 -17.24
CA GLY A 54 -4.08 2.71 -17.19
C GLY A 54 -3.06 2.43 -16.09
N GLN A 55 -1.86 2.96 -16.25
CA GLN A 55 -0.79 2.81 -15.26
C GLN A 55 0.27 3.88 -15.45
N SER A 56 1.10 4.10 -14.43
CA SER A 56 2.37 4.79 -14.58
C SER A 56 3.27 3.99 -15.50
N GLU A 57 3.94 4.65 -16.44
CA GLU A 57 4.94 3.99 -17.28
C GLU A 57 6.16 3.57 -16.45
N GLU A 58 6.71 2.38 -16.69
CA GLU A 58 7.93 1.90 -16.05
C GLU A 58 9.10 2.88 -16.31
N GLY A 59 9.73 3.34 -15.23
CA GLY A 59 10.80 4.35 -15.28
C GLY A 59 10.31 5.80 -15.36
N ASN A 60 9.01 6.05 -15.46
CA ASN A 60 8.41 7.39 -15.52
C ASN A 60 7.66 7.76 -14.21
N ASP A 61 7.94 7.04 -13.13
CA ASP A 61 7.37 7.24 -11.80
C ASP A 61 8.23 8.15 -10.90
N VAL A 62 9.47 8.42 -11.30
CA VAL A 62 10.40 9.29 -10.55
C VAL A 62 10.00 10.76 -10.69
N ILE A 63 10.08 11.48 -9.58
CA ILE A 63 9.75 12.90 -9.52
C ILE A 63 11.02 13.73 -9.46
N LYS A 64 11.07 14.76 -10.31
CA LYS A 64 12.09 15.82 -10.28
C LYS A 64 11.75 16.80 -9.18
N LEU A 65 12.59 16.84 -8.15
CA LEU A 65 12.42 17.78 -7.05
C LEU A 65 12.85 19.21 -7.45
N LYS A 66 12.31 20.21 -6.75
CA LYS A 66 12.82 21.59 -6.81
C LYS A 66 14.19 21.66 -6.15
N GLU A 67 15.07 22.57 -6.59
CA GLU A 67 16.44 22.65 -6.04
C GLU A 67 16.48 22.88 -4.53
N SER A 68 15.49 23.57 -3.97
CA SER A 68 15.36 23.77 -2.52
C SER A 68 14.98 22.51 -1.72
N GLN A 69 14.59 21.44 -2.40
CA GLN A 69 14.14 20.18 -1.80
C GLN A 69 15.24 19.11 -1.73
N TYR A 70 16.40 19.40 -2.32
CA TYR A 70 17.60 18.57 -2.21
C TYR A 70 18.45 18.94 -0.99
N PRO A 71 19.25 18.05 -0.42
CA PRO A 71 19.40 16.65 -0.85
C PRO A 71 18.28 15.75 -0.32
N ILE A 72 18.00 14.66 -1.04
CA ILE A 72 17.15 13.57 -0.54
C ILE A 72 17.89 12.89 0.63
N PRO A 73 17.27 12.71 1.80
CA PRO A 73 17.92 12.10 2.95
C PRO A 73 18.46 10.70 2.62
N GLN A 74 19.73 10.42 3.00
CA GLN A 74 20.40 9.16 2.68
C GLN A 74 19.59 7.94 3.16
N GLY A 75 18.97 8.02 4.35
CA GLY A 75 18.14 6.93 4.87
C GLY A 75 16.94 6.58 3.98
N SER A 76 16.40 7.57 3.26
CA SER A 76 15.32 7.35 2.27
C SER A 76 15.90 6.76 0.98
N VAL A 77 17.04 7.30 0.51
CA VAL A 77 17.75 6.75 -0.66
C VAL A 77 18.10 5.28 -0.45
N ASP A 78 18.55 4.90 0.75
CA ASP A 78 18.89 3.51 1.09
C ASP A 78 17.69 2.56 1.00
N VAL A 79 16.47 3.09 1.16
CA VAL A 79 15.21 2.34 1.05
C VAL A 79 14.77 2.22 -0.41
N HIS A 80 14.46 3.33 -1.08
CA HIS A 80 13.85 3.32 -2.42
C HIS A 80 14.85 3.49 -3.57
N GLY A 81 16.10 3.93 -3.28
CA GLY A 81 17.18 4.07 -4.27
C GLY A 81 17.00 5.21 -5.28
N VAL A 82 16.13 6.17 -5.01
CA VAL A 82 16.05 7.42 -5.77
C VAL A 82 17.08 8.38 -5.20
N THR A 83 18.17 8.58 -5.94
CA THR A 83 19.23 9.54 -5.60
C THR A 83 18.89 10.93 -6.12
N ASP A 84 19.60 11.95 -5.63
CA ASP A 84 19.53 13.31 -6.17
C ASP A 84 19.80 13.34 -7.69
N GLU A 85 20.80 12.57 -8.14
CA GLU A 85 21.15 12.47 -9.55
C GLU A 85 19.99 11.86 -10.36
N ARG A 86 19.45 10.75 -9.89
CA ARG A 86 18.33 10.08 -10.56
C ARG A 86 17.10 10.98 -10.62
N SER A 87 16.75 11.67 -9.54
CA SER A 87 15.65 12.63 -9.51
C SER A 87 15.84 13.76 -10.51
N ARG A 88 17.10 14.29 -10.67
CA ARG A 88 17.38 15.38 -11.61
C ARG A 88 17.37 14.94 -13.07
N THR A 89 17.87 13.72 -13.37
CA THR A 89 18.11 13.25 -14.76
C THR A 89 16.94 12.47 -15.34
N GLU A 90 16.25 11.69 -14.52
CA GLU A 90 15.13 10.82 -14.93
C GLU A 90 13.78 11.37 -14.47
N GLY A 91 13.77 12.25 -13.46
CA GLY A 91 12.55 12.74 -12.84
C GLY A 91 11.72 13.66 -13.73
N ARG A 92 10.41 13.49 -13.67
CA ARG A 92 9.43 14.36 -14.31
C ARG A 92 8.81 15.35 -13.32
N PRO A 93 8.26 16.49 -13.77
CA PRO A 93 7.59 17.44 -12.90
C PRO A 93 6.45 16.77 -12.13
N ILE A 94 6.30 17.11 -10.84
CA ILE A 94 5.25 16.56 -9.98
C ILE A 94 3.85 16.88 -10.50
N GLU A 95 3.65 18.04 -11.13
CA GLU A 95 2.39 18.45 -11.73
C GLU A 95 1.91 17.50 -12.82
N VAL A 96 2.84 16.95 -13.60
CA VAL A 96 2.52 15.97 -14.66
C VAL A 96 2.08 14.65 -14.04
N ALA A 97 2.82 14.18 -13.05
CA ALA A 97 2.48 12.94 -12.33
C ALA A 97 1.12 13.04 -11.63
N MET A 98 0.86 14.18 -10.98
CA MET A 98 -0.41 14.43 -10.29
C MET A 98 -1.59 14.58 -11.24
N ASP A 99 -1.41 15.21 -12.41
CA ASP A 99 -2.46 15.29 -13.42
C ASP A 99 -2.88 13.88 -13.90
N GLU A 100 -1.93 13.00 -14.19
CA GLU A 100 -2.21 11.61 -14.59
C GLU A 100 -2.88 10.82 -13.47
N PHE A 101 -2.38 10.95 -12.23
CA PHE A 101 -2.97 10.30 -11.07
C PHE A 101 -4.43 10.73 -10.88
N ILE A 102 -4.73 12.03 -10.97
CA ILE A 102 -6.09 12.57 -10.81
C ILE A 102 -7.01 12.07 -11.92
N VAL A 103 -6.53 11.96 -13.16
CA VAL A 103 -7.30 11.38 -14.27
C VAL A 103 -7.68 9.92 -13.97
N ALA A 104 -6.75 9.13 -13.45
CA ALA A 104 -7.03 7.75 -13.03
C ALA A 104 -7.97 7.72 -11.81
N TYR A 105 -7.73 8.56 -10.81
CA TYR A 105 -8.52 8.67 -9.60
C TYR A 105 -10.00 9.00 -9.86
N ASN A 106 -10.27 9.92 -10.78
CA ASN A 106 -11.65 10.30 -11.13
C ASN A 106 -12.43 9.19 -11.88
N ARG A 107 -11.76 8.11 -12.29
CA ARG A 107 -12.37 6.95 -12.98
C ARG A 107 -12.57 5.76 -12.06
N THR A 108 -12.02 5.80 -10.84
CA THR A 108 -12.02 4.66 -9.93
C THR A 108 -13.24 4.61 -9.03
N SER A 109 -13.66 3.39 -8.69
CA SER A 109 -14.65 3.12 -7.64
C SER A 109 -14.01 2.80 -6.29
N ALA A 110 -12.73 2.33 -6.30
CA ALA A 110 -11.97 2.03 -5.10
C ALA A 110 -10.52 2.50 -5.22
N LEU A 111 -10.02 3.17 -4.19
CA LEU A 111 -8.64 3.61 -4.02
C LEU A 111 -7.95 2.66 -3.05
N VAL A 112 -6.88 2.02 -3.47
CA VAL A 112 -6.21 0.95 -2.72
C VAL A 112 -4.73 1.27 -2.55
N ALA A 113 -4.20 1.08 -1.33
CA ALA A 113 -2.77 1.09 -1.06
C ALA A 113 -2.40 0.15 0.09
N HIS A 114 -1.11 -0.04 0.33
CA HIS A 114 -0.61 -0.81 1.46
C HIS A 114 -0.13 0.14 2.57
N ASN A 115 -0.97 0.43 3.55
CA ASN A 115 -0.92 1.54 4.51
C ASN A 115 -1.51 2.82 3.91
N THR A 116 -2.67 2.70 3.31
CA THR A 116 -3.38 3.77 2.59
C THR A 116 -3.43 5.13 3.32
N PRO A 117 -3.58 5.22 4.66
CA PRO A 117 -3.55 6.51 5.33
C PRO A 117 -2.26 7.31 5.12
N TYR A 118 -1.11 6.64 4.98
CA TYR A 118 0.15 7.31 4.72
C TYR A 118 0.17 7.93 3.32
N ASP A 119 -0.07 7.12 2.29
CA ASP A 119 0.00 7.57 0.90
C ASP A 119 -1.04 8.63 0.57
N VAL A 120 -2.26 8.49 1.08
CA VAL A 120 -3.31 9.52 0.92
C VAL A 120 -2.87 10.84 1.55
N ASN A 121 -2.29 10.84 2.74
CA ASN A 121 -1.81 12.07 3.37
C ASN A 121 -0.66 12.71 2.60
N VAL A 122 0.28 11.92 2.10
CA VAL A 122 1.41 12.40 1.29
C VAL A 122 0.92 13.03 -0.01
N VAL A 123 0.02 12.36 -0.74
CA VAL A 123 -0.63 12.93 -1.94
C VAL A 123 -1.39 14.20 -1.62
N CYS A 124 -2.15 14.23 -0.52
CA CYS A 124 -2.87 15.44 -0.09
C CYS A 124 -1.91 16.59 0.27
N ALA A 125 -0.76 16.31 0.90
CA ALA A 125 0.24 17.33 1.19
C ALA A 125 0.81 17.93 -0.11
N GLU A 126 1.07 17.08 -1.11
CA GLU A 126 1.59 17.52 -2.40
C GLU A 126 0.54 18.35 -3.18
N LEU A 127 -0.72 17.92 -3.18
CA LEU A 127 -1.83 18.70 -3.75
C LEU A 127 -1.92 20.09 -3.10
N LEU A 128 -1.80 20.18 -1.78
CA LEU A 128 -1.81 21.47 -1.07
C LEU A 128 -0.59 22.34 -1.42
N ARG A 129 0.60 21.76 -1.64
CA ARG A 129 1.77 22.51 -2.15
C ARG A 129 1.49 23.09 -3.52
N LEU A 130 0.92 22.30 -4.42
CA LEU A 130 0.56 22.74 -5.77
C LEU A 130 -0.55 23.78 -5.77
N ILE A 131 -1.58 23.64 -4.94
CA ILE A 131 -2.66 24.65 -4.78
C ILE A 131 -2.11 25.99 -4.32
N ARG A 132 -1.09 25.98 -3.43
CA ARG A 132 -0.44 27.20 -2.90
C ARG A 132 0.61 27.78 -3.84
N ASP A 133 1.08 27.01 -4.83
CA ASP A 133 2.07 27.46 -5.80
C ASP A 133 1.47 28.47 -6.77
N THR A 134 2.03 29.68 -6.83
CA THR A 134 1.55 30.76 -7.71
C THR A 134 1.86 30.51 -9.19
N GLY A 135 2.74 29.58 -9.51
CA GLY A 135 3.06 29.16 -10.87
C GLY A 135 2.04 28.21 -11.51
N ILE A 136 1.13 27.66 -10.71
CA ILE A 136 0.07 26.78 -11.20
C ILE A 136 -1.11 27.61 -11.73
N ASP A 137 -1.58 27.30 -12.94
CA ASP A 137 -2.75 27.91 -13.52
C ASP A 137 -4.04 27.60 -12.76
N GLU A 138 -5.07 28.43 -12.98
CA GLU A 138 -6.34 28.36 -12.25
C GLU A 138 -7.10 27.04 -12.50
N GLU A 139 -7.04 26.51 -13.72
CA GLU A 139 -7.70 25.25 -14.07
C GLU A 139 -7.08 24.06 -13.33
N ARG A 140 -5.76 23.96 -13.34
CA ARG A 140 -5.05 22.93 -12.55
C ARG A 140 -5.30 23.08 -11.06
N ARG A 141 -5.26 24.31 -10.53
CA ARG A 141 -5.52 24.59 -9.12
C ARG A 141 -6.93 24.15 -8.71
N ALA A 142 -7.92 24.38 -9.54
CA ALA A 142 -9.29 23.92 -9.30
C ALA A 142 -9.37 22.38 -9.28
N ARG A 143 -8.72 21.69 -10.24
CA ARG A 143 -8.66 20.21 -10.27
C ARG A 143 -7.96 19.64 -9.04
N TYR A 144 -6.86 20.23 -8.62
CA TYR A 144 -6.12 19.81 -7.42
C TYR A 144 -6.95 20.00 -6.14
N SER A 145 -7.69 21.12 -6.04
CA SER A 145 -8.58 21.38 -4.91
C SER A 145 -9.75 20.38 -4.86
N ASP A 146 -10.33 20.02 -6.00
CA ASP A 146 -11.38 19.01 -6.09
C ASP A 146 -10.86 17.64 -5.67
N ALA A 147 -9.71 17.21 -6.22
CA ALA A 147 -9.07 15.93 -5.86
C ALA A 147 -8.72 15.87 -4.36
N TYR A 148 -8.17 16.94 -3.79
CA TYR A 148 -7.90 17.05 -2.36
C TYR A 148 -9.17 16.84 -1.52
N LYS A 149 -10.26 17.54 -1.86
CA LYS A 149 -11.54 17.42 -1.13
C LYS A 149 -12.08 16.00 -1.17
N LYS A 150 -12.03 15.34 -2.33
CA LYS A 150 -12.48 13.95 -2.49
C LYS A 150 -11.60 12.99 -1.70
N LEU A 151 -10.27 13.09 -1.78
CA LEU A 151 -9.33 12.26 -1.02
C LEU A 151 -9.49 12.43 0.50
N ARG A 152 -9.87 13.62 0.95
CA ARG A 152 -10.15 13.92 2.37
C ARG A 152 -11.57 13.52 2.80
N GLY A 153 -12.40 13.01 1.90
CA GLY A 153 -13.79 12.67 2.18
C GLY A 153 -14.66 13.91 2.50
N LEU A 154 -14.24 15.10 2.06
CA LEU A 154 -15.00 16.34 2.23
C LEU A 154 -16.13 16.43 1.20
N ASP A 155 -16.08 15.59 0.17
CA ASP A 155 -17.14 15.36 -0.82
C ASP A 155 -17.47 13.86 -0.87
N PRO A 156 -18.23 13.33 0.10
CA PRO A 156 -18.45 11.89 0.26
C PRO A 156 -19.29 11.25 -0.84
N ASP A 157 -20.08 12.04 -1.58
CA ASP A 157 -20.97 11.52 -2.62
C ASP A 157 -20.22 11.16 -3.91
N SER A 158 -19.01 11.69 -4.10
CA SER A 158 -18.17 11.46 -5.27
C SER A 158 -16.82 10.77 -4.96
N ALA A 159 -16.53 10.49 -3.69
CA ALA A 159 -15.29 9.86 -3.28
C ALA A 159 -15.36 8.34 -3.49
N PRO A 160 -14.29 7.70 -4.05
CA PRO A 160 -14.21 6.25 -4.12
C PRO A 160 -14.08 5.62 -2.73
N GLU A 161 -14.38 4.33 -2.63
CA GLU A 161 -14.06 3.56 -1.44
C GLU A 161 -12.54 3.55 -1.19
N VAL A 162 -12.12 3.79 0.05
CA VAL A 162 -10.69 3.75 0.42
C VAL A 162 -10.39 2.44 1.14
N VAL A 163 -9.49 1.65 0.57
CA VAL A 163 -9.14 0.32 1.04
C VAL A 163 -7.68 0.25 1.45
N ASP A 164 -7.42 -0.30 2.64
CA ASP A 164 -6.07 -0.56 3.15
C ASP A 164 -5.81 -2.07 3.14
N THR A 165 -4.88 -2.52 2.29
CA THR A 165 -4.54 -3.94 2.18
C THR A 165 -3.85 -4.49 3.44
N ILE A 166 -3.23 -3.66 4.29
CA ILE A 166 -2.77 -4.11 5.63
C ILE A 166 -3.94 -4.62 6.46
N ILE A 167 -5.07 -3.91 6.40
CA ILE A 167 -6.28 -4.27 7.17
C ILE A 167 -6.91 -5.54 6.59
N LEU A 168 -7.06 -5.61 5.27
CA LEU A 168 -7.61 -6.78 4.59
C LEU A 168 -6.77 -8.03 4.82
N ALA A 169 -5.46 -7.92 4.63
CA ALA A 169 -4.53 -9.03 4.74
C ALA A 169 -4.24 -9.46 6.19
N LYS A 170 -4.55 -8.65 7.19
CA LYS A 170 -4.25 -8.94 8.60
C LYS A 170 -4.76 -10.30 9.07
N LYS A 171 -6.01 -10.63 8.78
CA LYS A 171 -6.63 -11.89 9.20
C LYS A 171 -6.18 -13.07 8.35
N PRO A 172 -6.19 -13.02 7.01
CA PRO A 172 -5.72 -14.10 6.16
C PRO A 172 -4.24 -14.45 6.39
N CYS A 173 -3.37 -13.44 6.46
CA CYS A 173 -1.93 -13.64 6.65
C CYS A 173 -1.58 -14.13 8.06
N ASN A 174 -2.33 -13.71 9.08
CA ASN A 174 -2.14 -14.11 10.48
C ASN A 174 -0.68 -13.97 10.96
N VAL A 175 -0.01 -12.86 10.59
CA VAL A 175 1.38 -12.56 10.97
C VAL A 175 1.41 -12.07 12.42
N TRP A 176 2.25 -12.71 13.25
CA TRP A 176 2.39 -12.33 14.66
C TRP A 176 3.57 -11.37 14.84
N PRO A 177 3.48 -10.41 15.79
CA PRO A 177 4.59 -9.52 16.08
C PRO A 177 5.86 -10.27 16.48
N TYR A 178 6.99 -9.89 15.90
CA TYR A 178 8.29 -10.47 16.17
C TYR A 178 9.38 -9.39 16.16
N LYS A 179 10.56 -9.76 16.66
CA LYS A 179 11.81 -9.03 16.45
C LYS A 179 12.83 -9.95 15.78
N PHE A 180 13.74 -9.37 15.04
CA PHE A 180 14.88 -10.14 14.54
C PHE A 180 15.86 -10.43 15.69
N VAL A 181 16.31 -11.67 15.77
CA VAL A 181 17.36 -12.06 16.72
C VAL A 181 18.66 -11.45 16.25
N ARG A 182 19.40 -10.80 17.16
CA ARG A 182 20.72 -10.23 16.86
C ARG A 182 21.79 -10.97 17.65
N ASP A 183 22.99 -11.07 17.06
CA ASP A 183 24.16 -11.59 17.73
C ASP A 183 24.77 -10.55 18.70
N ARG A 184 25.89 -10.92 19.36
CA ARG A 184 26.57 -10.02 20.31
C ARG A 184 27.15 -8.75 19.67
N SER A 185 27.35 -8.76 18.36
CA SER A 185 27.83 -7.61 17.59
C SER A 185 26.70 -6.75 17.02
N GLY A 186 25.42 -7.11 17.27
CA GLY A 186 24.25 -6.40 16.81
C GLY A 186 23.75 -6.82 15.41
N ASN A 187 24.40 -7.75 14.74
CA ASN A 187 24.00 -8.24 13.43
C ASN A 187 22.79 -9.16 13.52
N VAL A 188 21.92 -9.13 12.51
CA VAL A 188 20.78 -10.05 12.43
C VAL A 188 21.31 -11.47 12.19
N VAL A 189 20.88 -12.40 13.04
CA VAL A 189 21.22 -13.82 12.90
C VAL A 189 20.52 -14.39 11.68
N ILE A 190 21.29 -15.05 10.81
CA ILE A 190 20.81 -15.74 9.62
C ILE A 190 20.85 -17.24 9.89
N ASP A 191 19.71 -17.90 9.74
CA ASP A 191 19.61 -19.35 9.73
C ASP A 191 19.70 -19.87 8.30
N LYS A 192 20.41 -20.99 8.12
CA LYS A 192 20.41 -21.74 6.85
C LYS A 192 19.41 -22.88 6.96
N ILE A 193 18.40 -22.87 6.12
CA ILE A 193 17.36 -23.90 6.08
C ILE A 193 17.49 -24.63 4.76
N THR A 194 17.74 -25.95 4.82
CA THR A 194 17.71 -26.80 3.63
C THR A 194 16.30 -27.30 3.39
N ALA A 195 15.75 -26.99 2.23
CA ALA A 195 14.43 -27.38 1.81
C ALA A 195 14.35 -28.83 1.33
N GLU A 196 13.14 -29.35 1.13
CA GLU A 196 12.92 -30.71 0.62
C GLU A 196 13.45 -30.91 -0.81
N ASP A 197 13.58 -29.81 -1.57
CA ASP A 197 14.21 -29.81 -2.90
C ASP A 197 15.75 -29.88 -2.87
N GLY A 198 16.35 -29.92 -1.68
CA GLY A 198 17.79 -29.93 -1.46
C GLY A 198 18.46 -28.55 -1.51
N ASN A 199 17.76 -27.49 -1.81
CA ASN A 199 18.31 -26.15 -1.83
C ASN A 199 18.41 -25.57 -0.41
N THR A 200 19.44 -24.75 -0.17
CA THR A 200 19.65 -24.07 1.11
C THR A 200 19.32 -22.59 0.98
N TYR A 201 18.44 -22.12 1.86
CA TYR A 201 17.97 -20.74 1.93
C TYR A 201 18.47 -20.07 3.20
N GLU A 202 18.80 -18.78 3.10
CA GLU A 202 19.15 -17.94 4.24
C GLU A 202 17.89 -17.24 4.74
N VAL A 203 17.57 -17.41 6.03
CA VAL A 203 16.38 -16.85 6.65
C VAL A 203 16.77 -16.05 7.88
N LYS A 204 16.35 -14.78 7.95
CA LYS A 204 16.53 -13.95 9.15
C LYS A 204 15.77 -14.55 10.32
N ARG A 205 16.49 -14.93 11.41
CA ARG A 205 15.88 -15.53 12.60
C ARG A 205 14.92 -14.58 13.28
N LYS A 206 13.68 -15.02 13.52
CA LYS A 206 12.61 -14.26 14.15
C LYS A 206 12.31 -14.83 15.54
N GLU A 207 12.15 -13.94 16.53
CA GLU A 207 11.64 -14.26 17.86
C GLU A 207 10.28 -13.61 18.04
N TYR A 208 9.21 -14.41 18.20
CA TYR A 208 7.85 -13.91 18.31
C TYR A 208 7.52 -13.45 19.73
N PHE A 209 6.80 -12.31 19.85
CA PHE A 209 6.38 -11.80 21.12
C PHE A 209 5.28 -12.66 21.75
N GLN A 210 5.57 -13.28 22.87
CA GLN A 210 4.61 -14.14 23.58
C GLN A 210 3.46 -13.36 24.22
N THR A 211 3.60 -12.03 24.38
CA THR A 211 2.60 -11.13 24.96
C THR A 211 1.64 -10.55 23.94
N ALA A 212 1.81 -10.84 22.66
CA ALA A 212 0.92 -10.35 21.62
C ALA A 212 -0.46 -11.00 21.71
N TYR A 213 -1.51 -10.17 21.71
CA TYR A 213 -2.91 -10.62 21.82
C TYR A 213 -3.60 -10.78 20.45
N SER A 214 -3.01 -10.26 19.38
CA SER A 214 -3.55 -10.33 18.02
C SER A 214 -2.44 -10.30 16.99
N PRO A 215 -2.68 -10.81 15.77
CA PRO A 215 -1.79 -10.60 14.64
C PRO A 215 -1.55 -9.11 14.39
N LYS A 216 -0.34 -8.77 13.93
CA LYS A 216 -0.05 -7.43 13.40
C LYS A 216 -0.56 -7.31 11.97
N GLY A 217 -0.66 -6.08 11.43
CA GLY A 217 -0.73 -5.87 10.01
C GLY A 217 0.55 -6.40 9.35
N PRO A 218 0.47 -7.20 8.28
CA PRO A 218 1.65 -7.63 7.54
C PRO A 218 2.24 -6.44 6.76
N ASN A 219 3.55 -6.40 6.55
CA ASN A 219 4.08 -5.62 5.44
C ASN A 219 3.84 -6.39 4.12
N LEU A 220 4.16 -5.76 2.99
CA LEU A 220 3.83 -6.31 1.68
C LEU A 220 4.54 -7.64 1.40
N GLU A 221 5.83 -7.76 1.75
CA GLU A 221 6.59 -9.00 1.63
C GLU A 221 6.02 -10.12 2.52
N GLU A 222 5.66 -9.80 3.77
CA GLU A 222 5.02 -10.76 4.67
C GLU A 222 3.66 -11.23 4.15
N ALA A 223 2.89 -10.33 3.53
CA ALA A 223 1.62 -10.67 2.90
C ALA A 223 1.83 -11.63 1.73
N HIS A 224 2.80 -11.36 0.85
CA HIS A 224 3.14 -12.25 -0.27
C HIS A 224 3.58 -13.63 0.19
N ILE A 225 4.47 -13.71 1.18
CA ILE A 225 4.91 -15.00 1.74
C ILE A 225 3.73 -15.75 2.36
N ALA A 226 2.87 -15.06 3.11
CA ALA A 226 1.76 -15.70 3.82
C ALA A 226 0.63 -16.19 2.89
N LEU A 227 0.32 -15.43 1.84
CA LEU A 227 -0.77 -15.72 0.92
C LEU A 227 -0.35 -16.67 -0.21
N PHE A 228 0.81 -16.38 -0.82
CA PHE A 228 1.25 -17.05 -2.04
C PHE A 228 2.42 -18.00 -1.84
N ASN A 229 3.00 -18.06 -0.63
CA ASN A 229 4.23 -18.80 -0.33
C ASN A 229 5.39 -18.43 -1.25
N GLN A 230 5.48 -17.18 -1.68
CA GLN A 230 6.46 -16.63 -2.59
C GLN A 230 7.03 -15.32 -2.06
N GLN A 231 8.31 -15.06 -2.33
CA GLN A 231 8.92 -13.74 -2.10
C GLN A 231 8.68 -12.81 -3.29
N ILE A 232 8.75 -11.52 -3.07
CA ILE A 232 8.84 -10.53 -4.13
C ILE A 232 10.31 -10.43 -4.50
N ASN A 233 10.70 -10.82 -5.73
CA ASN A 233 12.07 -10.69 -6.23
C ASN A 233 12.26 -9.43 -7.08
N GLY A 234 11.19 -8.72 -7.41
CA GLY A 234 11.26 -7.36 -7.91
C GLY A 234 12.01 -6.47 -6.91
N ARG A 235 12.51 -5.33 -7.35
CA ARG A 235 13.14 -4.36 -6.45
C ARG A 235 12.06 -3.83 -5.49
N THR A 236 11.95 -4.41 -4.30
CA THR A 236 11.11 -3.87 -3.22
C THR A 236 11.49 -2.42 -2.93
N HIS A 237 10.52 -1.60 -2.53
CA HIS A 237 10.66 -0.16 -2.43
C HIS A 237 10.97 0.54 -3.78
N SER A 238 10.37 0.01 -4.84
CA SER A 238 10.11 0.71 -6.08
C SER A 238 8.60 0.82 -6.20
N ALA A 239 8.08 2.04 -6.25
CA ALA A 239 6.64 2.28 -6.15
C ALA A 239 5.81 1.41 -7.13
N LEU A 240 6.27 1.20 -8.36
CA LEU A 240 5.55 0.36 -9.33
C LEU A 240 5.53 -1.13 -8.94
N VAL A 241 6.62 -1.66 -8.37
CA VAL A 241 6.67 -3.06 -7.86
C VAL A 241 5.72 -3.21 -6.68
N ASP A 242 5.72 -2.24 -5.78
CA ASP A 242 4.88 -2.27 -4.58
C ASP A 242 3.40 -2.09 -4.94
N VAL A 243 3.06 -1.27 -5.94
CA VAL A 243 1.70 -1.18 -6.52
C VAL A 243 1.23 -2.52 -7.10
N ALA A 244 2.06 -3.17 -7.94
CA ALA A 244 1.69 -4.45 -8.55
C ALA A 244 1.52 -5.55 -7.49
N ALA A 245 2.42 -5.58 -6.50
CA ALA A 245 2.35 -6.51 -5.38
C ALA A 245 1.13 -6.24 -4.47
N CYS A 246 0.81 -4.97 -4.21
CA CYS A 246 -0.38 -4.55 -3.47
C CYS A 246 -1.67 -4.97 -4.21
N LEU A 247 -1.74 -4.78 -5.54
CA LEU A 247 -2.87 -5.25 -6.35
C LEU A 247 -3.07 -6.76 -6.21
N ARG A 248 -1.99 -7.57 -6.27
CA ARG A 248 -2.08 -9.02 -6.09
C ARG A 248 -2.64 -9.39 -4.72
N VAL A 249 -2.18 -8.71 -3.65
CA VAL A 249 -2.69 -8.91 -2.29
C VAL A 249 -4.15 -8.51 -2.20
N TYR A 250 -4.54 -7.38 -2.80
CA TYR A 250 -5.93 -6.92 -2.80
C TYR A 250 -6.84 -7.95 -3.47
N MET A 251 -6.53 -8.38 -4.69
CA MET A 251 -7.34 -9.33 -5.46
C MET A 251 -7.52 -10.68 -4.75
N GLU A 252 -6.50 -11.14 -3.99
CA GLU A 252 -6.58 -12.38 -3.22
C GLU A 252 -7.38 -12.23 -1.92
N THR A 253 -7.29 -11.05 -1.26
CA THR A 253 -7.86 -10.88 0.09
C THR A 253 -9.23 -10.22 0.11
N ASP A 254 -9.63 -9.58 -0.96
CA ASP A 254 -10.96 -8.99 -1.09
C ASP A 254 -12.01 -10.10 -1.27
N PRO A 255 -13.09 -10.10 -0.46
CA PRO A 255 -14.09 -11.15 -0.50
C PRO A 255 -14.88 -11.24 -1.83
N GLU A 256 -14.92 -10.17 -2.61
CA GLU A 256 -15.62 -10.12 -3.88
C GLU A 256 -14.85 -10.83 -4.99
N TYR A 257 -13.48 -10.73 -4.95
CA TYR A 257 -12.63 -11.27 -6.01
C TYR A 257 -12.00 -12.60 -5.62
N ASN A 258 -11.23 -12.64 -4.54
CA ASN A 258 -10.53 -13.83 -4.01
C ASN A 258 -9.74 -14.59 -5.10
N VAL A 259 -8.90 -13.86 -5.84
CA VAL A 259 -8.19 -14.34 -7.02
C VAL A 259 -6.70 -14.02 -6.93
N ASP A 260 -5.84 -15.04 -7.06
CA ASP A 260 -4.41 -14.81 -7.33
C ASP A 260 -4.21 -14.50 -8.83
N ILE A 261 -3.95 -13.22 -9.14
CA ILE A 261 -3.73 -12.77 -10.53
C ILE A 261 -2.49 -13.39 -11.18
N CYS A 262 -1.55 -13.95 -10.40
CA CYS A 262 -0.37 -14.64 -10.93
C CYS A 262 -0.58 -16.16 -11.10
N ALA A 263 -1.72 -16.70 -10.70
CA ALA A 263 -2.01 -18.11 -10.91
C ALA A 263 -2.11 -18.45 -12.42
N PRO A 264 -1.68 -19.65 -12.86
CA PRO A 264 -1.71 -20.04 -14.27
C PRO A 264 -3.10 -19.96 -14.92
N ALA A 265 -4.17 -20.13 -14.15
CA ALA A 265 -5.56 -20.05 -14.64
C ALA A 265 -6.01 -18.62 -14.95
N ASN A 266 -5.31 -17.59 -14.42
CA ASN A 266 -5.71 -16.19 -14.49
C ASN A 266 -4.80 -15.36 -15.44
N ARG A 267 -4.15 -16.00 -16.40
CA ARG A 267 -3.20 -15.38 -17.32
C ARG A 267 -3.92 -14.55 -18.40
N THR A 268 -4.15 -13.28 -18.12
CA THR A 268 -4.39 -12.26 -19.15
C THR A 268 -3.07 -11.58 -19.52
N PRO A 269 -2.95 -10.88 -20.66
CA PRO A 269 -1.75 -10.09 -20.95
C PRO A 269 -1.36 -9.13 -19.82
N SER A 270 -2.34 -8.46 -19.22
CA SER A 270 -2.13 -7.55 -18.08
C SER A 270 -1.59 -8.29 -16.85
N ASN A 271 -2.16 -9.44 -16.50
CA ASN A 271 -1.69 -10.22 -15.36
C ASN A 271 -0.29 -10.80 -15.58
N VAL A 272 0.06 -11.17 -16.81
CA VAL A 272 1.42 -11.58 -17.16
C VAL A 272 2.40 -10.44 -16.92
N GLU A 273 2.05 -9.22 -17.33
CA GLU A 273 2.87 -8.03 -17.09
C GLU A 273 3.00 -7.70 -15.59
N LEU A 274 1.91 -7.71 -14.84
CA LEU A 274 1.94 -7.52 -13.38
C LEU A 274 2.85 -8.52 -12.69
N CYS A 275 2.76 -9.80 -13.08
CA CYS A 275 3.60 -10.84 -12.51
C CYS A 275 5.07 -10.69 -12.94
N ARG A 276 5.36 -10.14 -14.12
CA ARG A 276 6.71 -9.78 -14.54
C ARG A 276 7.29 -8.67 -13.65
N ILE A 277 6.50 -7.65 -13.34
CA ILE A 277 6.88 -6.54 -12.46
C ILE A 277 7.15 -7.06 -11.03
N ILE A 278 6.23 -7.82 -10.45
CA ILE A 278 6.39 -8.43 -9.11
C ILE A 278 7.59 -9.38 -9.09
N ASN A 279 7.84 -10.08 -10.20
CA ASN A 279 8.83 -11.14 -10.31
C ASN A 279 8.76 -12.11 -9.10
N PRO A 280 7.62 -12.81 -8.89
CA PRO A 280 7.47 -13.67 -7.72
C PRO A 280 8.50 -14.80 -7.76
N GLY A 281 9.18 -15.00 -6.63
CA GLY A 281 10.11 -16.08 -6.45
C GLY A 281 9.45 -17.45 -6.59
N PRO A 282 10.23 -18.54 -6.67
CA PRO A 282 9.70 -19.89 -6.60
C PRO A 282 8.95 -20.08 -5.28
N PRO A 283 7.99 -21.02 -5.22
CA PRO A 283 7.35 -21.38 -3.96
C PRO A 283 8.39 -21.72 -2.91
N LEU A 284 8.27 -21.12 -1.72
CA LEU A 284 9.17 -21.43 -0.62
C LEU A 284 8.95 -22.88 -0.21
N ALA A 285 10.05 -23.62 -0.06
CA ALA A 285 10.02 -25.04 0.29
C ALA A 285 9.39 -25.33 1.66
N HIS A 286 9.30 -24.34 2.52
CA HIS A 286 8.62 -24.41 3.80
C HIS A 286 7.48 -23.40 3.84
N LYS A 287 6.23 -23.89 3.96
CA LYS A 287 5.14 -23.05 4.47
C LYS A 287 5.61 -22.46 5.79
N VAL A 288 5.70 -21.12 5.87
CA VAL A 288 5.99 -20.44 7.14
C VAL A 288 5.06 -21.04 8.19
N PRO A 289 5.58 -21.67 9.26
CA PRO A 289 4.72 -22.31 10.22
C PRO A 289 3.72 -21.29 10.74
N LYS A 290 2.42 -21.56 10.63
CA LYS A 290 1.39 -20.79 11.33
C LYS A 290 1.63 -21.02 12.81
N LEU A 291 2.50 -20.23 13.44
CA LEU A 291 2.78 -20.29 14.87
C LEU A 291 1.51 -19.82 15.58
N LEU A 292 0.66 -20.77 15.90
CA LEU A 292 -0.48 -20.53 16.80
C LEU A 292 0.10 -20.17 18.17
N PRO A 293 -0.36 -19.07 18.79
CA PRO A 293 0.05 -18.75 20.15
C PRO A 293 -0.29 -19.93 21.05
N ARG A 294 0.66 -20.34 21.90
CA ARG A 294 0.42 -21.38 22.88
C ARG A 294 -0.80 -21.02 23.70
N LYS A 295 -1.86 -21.84 23.64
CA LYS A 295 -3.04 -21.68 24.51
C LYS A 295 -2.54 -21.61 25.95
N LYS A 296 -2.72 -20.45 26.62
CA LYS A 296 -2.50 -20.36 28.07
C LYS A 296 -3.37 -21.42 28.73
N LYS A 297 -2.75 -22.40 29.42
CA LYS A 297 -3.46 -23.29 30.31
C LYS A 297 -4.10 -22.45 31.42
N GLY A 298 -5.43 -22.47 31.49
CA GLY A 298 -6.20 -22.23 32.70
C GLY A 298 -6.20 -20.81 33.29
N GLY A 299 -6.84 -19.85 32.65
CA GLY A 299 -7.39 -18.66 33.33
C GLY A 299 -8.91 -18.72 33.26
N LYS A 300 -9.61 -18.72 34.39
CA LYS A 300 -11.06 -18.75 34.48
C LYS A 300 -11.69 -17.68 33.58
N ARG A 301 -12.52 -18.11 32.63
CA ARG A 301 -13.32 -17.24 31.78
C ARG A 301 -14.23 -16.36 32.66
N ARG A 302 -13.94 -15.06 32.76
CA ARG A 302 -14.97 -14.08 33.08
C ARG A 302 -15.83 -13.92 31.83
N THR A 303 -17.03 -14.44 31.88
CA THR A 303 -18.09 -14.23 30.88
C THR A 303 -18.50 -12.76 30.92
N VAL A 304 -17.91 -11.94 30.05
CA VAL A 304 -18.46 -10.61 29.75
C VAL A 304 -19.61 -10.82 28.78
N LYS A 305 -20.84 -10.59 29.25
CA LYS A 305 -22.07 -10.66 28.45
C LYS A 305 -21.94 -9.70 27.26
N ARG A 306 -21.74 -10.26 26.05
CA ARG A 306 -21.95 -9.56 24.78
C ARG A 306 -23.44 -9.27 24.61
N ARG A 307 -23.90 -8.10 25.01
CA ARG A 307 -25.17 -7.52 24.56
C ARG A 307 -24.89 -6.09 24.07
N ALA A 308 -25.35 -5.81 22.82
CA ALA A 308 -25.51 -4.49 22.22
C ALA A 308 -24.41 -3.95 21.29
N ILE A 309 -24.11 -4.60 20.17
CA ILE A 309 -23.53 -3.89 19.01
C ILE A 309 -24.26 -4.25 17.67
N VAL A 310 -25.14 -5.23 17.65
CA VAL A 310 -25.81 -5.65 16.38
C VAL A 310 -27.05 -4.82 16.03
N LYS A 311 -27.51 -3.88 16.86
CA LYS A 311 -28.77 -3.15 16.60
C LYS A 311 -28.63 -1.77 15.94
N ARG A 312 -27.44 -1.28 15.62
CA ARG A 312 -27.29 0.08 15.05
C ARG A 312 -27.11 0.14 13.51
N ARG A 313 -26.90 -0.97 12.84
CA ARG A 313 -26.74 -0.98 11.36
C ARG A 313 -28.03 -1.17 10.56
N LYS A 314 -29.19 -1.42 11.18
CA LYS A 314 -30.48 -1.57 10.47
C LYS A 314 -31.38 -0.35 10.48
N SER A 315 -31.05 0.74 11.18
CA SER A 315 -31.93 1.91 11.29
C SER A 315 -31.65 3.04 10.30
N HIS A 316 -30.50 3.04 9.60
CA HIS A 316 -30.16 4.10 8.62
C HIS A 316 -30.69 3.85 7.20
N ARG A 317 -31.14 2.62 6.90
CA ARG A 317 -31.65 2.29 5.54
C ARG A 317 -33.18 2.46 5.34
N ARG A 318 -33.90 2.98 6.33
CA ARG A 318 -35.38 3.15 6.28
C ARG A 318 -35.89 4.61 6.29
N LYS A 319 -35.01 5.62 6.20
CA LYS A 319 -35.44 7.03 6.23
C LYS A 319 -35.38 7.78 4.90
N TYR A 320 -34.99 7.13 3.80
CA TYR A 320 -34.89 7.81 2.48
C TYR A 320 -35.93 7.40 1.44
N ASN A 321 -36.98 6.66 1.84
CA ASN A 321 -38.08 6.31 0.91
C ASN A 321 -39.43 6.80 1.41
N ARG A 322 -39.56 8.06 1.80
CA ARG A 322 -40.85 8.78 1.89
C ARG A 322 -40.59 10.30 1.96
N ARG A 323 -40.40 10.89 0.77
CA ARG A 323 -41.05 12.18 0.39
C ARG A 323 -40.68 12.48 -1.06
#